data_a29dc9b3d713fc6d0b2f1972a07ca144
#
_entry.id   a29dc9b3d713fc6d0b2f1972a07ca144
#
_cell.length_a   1.000
_cell.length_b   1.000
_cell.length_c   1.000
_cell.angle_alpha   90.00
_cell.angle_beta   90.00
_cell.angle_gamma   90.00
#
_symmetry.space_group_name_H-M   'P 1'
#
loop_
_entity.id
_entity.type
_entity.pdbx_description
1 polymer ?
#
loop_
_entity_poly.entity_id
_entity_poly.type
_entity_poly.pdbx_seq_one_letter_code
_entity_poly.pdbx_strand_id
1 'polypeptide(L)'
;RGAALAALDAALSDGSRAAADRKAGQFSLFGDAPAAPAAGGKANDGIDDSRAYSRADTLQAEFETLGFYLSGHPLEERAGLLSLLSTVRLNELGELAGGTEVTIAGLILSKSENVVKSGKLAGKKMCRFRLEDIRGSVGVTCFPRTYEENKLKIEDGNVVVVKAKLEEDAEEPALLLD
;
A
#
# COMPACT_ATOMS: atom_id res chain seq x y z
N ARG A 1 -9.26 3.51 13.79
CA ARG A 1 -9.56 2.16 13.27
C ARG A 1 -8.83 1.07 14.06
N GLY A 2 -7.50 1.10 14.18
CA GLY A 2 -6.71 0.11 14.92
C GLY A 2 -7.12 -0.01 16.39
N ALA A 3 -7.33 1.12 17.06
CA ALA A 3 -7.81 1.15 18.44
C ALA A 3 -9.19 0.47 18.59
N ALA A 4 -10.11 0.70 17.65
CA ALA A 4 -11.43 0.06 17.65
C ALA A 4 -11.34 -1.46 17.42
N LEU A 5 -10.46 -1.91 16.50
CA LEU A 5 -10.20 -3.33 16.28
C LEU A 5 -9.59 -4.01 17.51
N ALA A 6 -8.67 -3.34 18.20
CA ALA A 6 -8.06 -3.87 19.42
C ALA A 6 -9.06 -4.00 20.58
N ALA A 7 -10.15 -3.22 20.60
CA ALA A 7 -11.23 -3.30 21.59
C ALA A 7 -12.34 -4.28 21.22
N LEU A 8 -12.34 -4.82 20.00
CA LEU A 8 -13.46 -5.61 19.45
C LEU A 8 -13.74 -6.87 20.26
N ASP A 9 -12.72 -7.65 20.59
CA ASP A 9 -12.88 -8.92 21.32
C ASP A 9 -13.46 -8.70 22.73
N ALA A 10 -12.99 -7.63 23.40
CA ALA A 10 -13.52 -7.25 24.72
C ALA A 10 -15.01 -6.85 24.60
N ALA A 11 -15.35 -5.99 23.64
CA ALA A 11 -16.72 -5.57 23.40
C ALA A 11 -17.66 -6.73 23.04
N LEU A 12 -17.19 -7.68 22.23
CA LEU A 12 -17.97 -8.89 21.90
C LEU A 12 -18.17 -9.80 23.11
N SER A 13 -17.14 -9.95 23.95
CA SER A 13 -17.22 -10.72 25.18
C SER A 13 -18.24 -10.13 26.17
N ASP A 14 -18.18 -8.81 26.38
CA ASP A 14 -19.09 -8.09 27.26
C ASP A 14 -20.53 -8.12 26.73
N GLY A 15 -20.72 -7.94 25.43
CA GLY A 15 -22.01 -8.06 24.78
C GLY A 15 -22.62 -9.47 24.91
N SER A 16 -21.79 -10.50 24.77
CA SER A 16 -22.21 -11.90 24.90
C SER A 16 -22.63 -12.22 26.36
N ARG A 17 -21.82 -11.72 27.33
CA ARG A 17 -22.16 -11.86 28.75
C ARG A 17 -23.49 -11.18 29.10
N ALA A 18 -23.66 -9.92 28.69
CA ALA A 18 -24.87 -9.16 28.90
C ALA A 18 -26.10 -9.82 28.25
N ALA A 19 -25.94 -10.46 27.11
CA ALA A 19 -27.01 -11.21 26.45
C ALA A 19 -27.35 -12.50 27.20
N ALA A 20 -26.36 -13.21 27.74
CA ALA A 20 -26.57 -14.40 28.56
C ALA A 20 -27.29 -14.07 29.87
N ASP A 21 -26.89 -13.02 30.57
CA ASP A 21 -27.49 -12.53 31.80
C ASP A 21 -28.97 -12.16 31.61
N ARG A 22 -29.28 -11.45 30.50
CA ARG A 22 -30.70 -11.16 30.14
C ARG A 22 -31.53 -12.41 29.89
N LYS A 23 -30.97 -13.42 29.21
CA LYS A 23 -31.67 -14.70 28.99
C LYS A 23 -31.87 -15.48 30.26
N ALA A 24 -30.93 -15.39 31.20
CA ALA A 24 -31.03 -16.05 32.51
C ALA A 24 -31.95 -15.30 33.49
N GLY A 25 -32.50 -14.16 33.10
CA GLY A 25 -33.36 -13.33 33.99
C GLY A 25 -32.58 -12.69 35.14
N GLN A 26 -31.25 -12.66 35.05
CA GLN A 26 -30.40 -11.99 36.04
C GLN A 26 -30.33 -10.49 35.71
N PHE A 27 -31.05 -9.71 36.52
CA PHE A 27 -30.92 -8.25 36.50
C PHE A 27 -29.94 -7.83 37.59
N SER A 28 -29.04 -6.90 37.24
CA SER A 28 -28.15 -6.31 38.25
C SER A 28 -28.98 -5.62 39.32
N LEU A 29 -28.84 -6.06 40.58
CA LEU A 29 -29.53 -5.49 41.72
C LEU A 29 -29.10 -4.02 42.02
N PHE A 30 -27.97 -3.60 41.46
CA PHE A 30 -27.41 -2.25 41.62
C PHE A 30 -27.53 -1.41 40.35
N GLY A 31 -28.48 -1.74 39.46
CA GLY A 31 -28.92 -0.92 38.35
C GLY A 31 -27.85 -0.72 37.29
N ASP A 32 -28.05 -1.32 36.12
CA ASP A 32 -27.65 -0.73 34.85
C ASP A 32 -28.51 0.55 34.63
N ALA A 33 -28.35 1.53 35.51
CA ALA A 33 -28.80 2.85 35.15
C ALA A 33 -27.89 3.27 33.98
N PRO A 34 -28.42 3.59 32.78
CA PRO A 34 -27.62 4.22 31.76
C PRO A 34 -27.02 5.47 32.44
N ALA A 35 -25.72 5.49 32.60
CA ALA A 35 -25.04 6.67 33.13
C ALA A 35 -25.52 7.84 32.27
N ALA A 36 -26.31 8.73 32.90
CA ALA A 36 -26.71 9.96 32.26
C ALA A 36 -25.41 10.62 31.74
N PRO A 37 -25.35 11.09 30.49
CA PRO A 37 -24.15 11.69 29.94
C PRO A 37 -23.75 12.83 30.87
N ALA A 38 -22.71 12.62 31.65
CA ALA A 38 -22.11 13.69 32.46
C ALA A 38 -21.67 14.75 31.44
N ALA A 39 -22.30 15.91 31.53
CA ALA A 39 -21.99 17.04 30.70
C ALA A 39 -20.49 17.34 30.80
N GLY A 40 -19.73 17.09 29.71
CA GLY A 40 -18.35 17.51 29.54
C GLY A 40 -17.26 16.46 29.68
N GLY A 41 -17.53 15.19 29.99
CA GLY A 41 -16.55 14.11 29.91
C GLY A 41 -16.62 13.41 28.56
N LYS A 42 -15.52 13.28 27.84
CA LYS A 42 -15.42 12.27 26.76
C LYS A 42 -15.79 10.92 27.39
N ALA A 43 -16.89 10.33 26.94
CA ALA A 43 -17.20 8.96 27.31
C ALA A 43 -15.98 8.13 26.90
N ASN A 44 -15.28 7.56 27.88
CA ASN A 44 -14.21 6.64 27.62
C ASN A 44 -14.90 5.35 27.15
N ASP A 45 -15.11 5.22 25.84
CA ASP A 45 -15.76 4.10 25.18
C ASP A 45 -14.91 2.81 25.22
N GLY A 46 -13.87 2.79 26.05
CA GLY A 46 -12.95 1.65 26.17
C GLY A 46 -11.96 1.54 25.00
N ILE A 47 -11.96 2.51 24.10
CA ILE A 47 -11.03 2.55 22.99
C ILE A 47 -9.73 3.23 23.45
N ASP A 48 -8.64 2.48 23.39
CA ASP A 48 -7.31 2.98 23.71
C ASP A 48 -6.69 3.58 22.44
N ASP A 49 -6.68 4.90 22.37
CA ASP A 49 -6.11 5.65 21.23
C ASP A 49 -4.60 5.40 21.03
N SER A 50 -3.89 4.89 22.05
CA SER A 50 -2.47 4.49 21.90
C SER A 50 -2.28 3.31 20.96
N ARG A 51 -3.35 2.54 20.71
CA ARG A 51 -3.40 1.43 19.77
C ARG A 51 -3.96 1.82 18.39
N ALA A 52 -4.12 3.11 18.13
CA ALA A 52 -4.48 3.58 16.81
C ALA A 52 -3.37 3.21 15.80
N TYR A 53 -3.78 2.80 14.60
CA TYR A 53 -2.83 2.57 13.52
C TYR A 53 -2.09 3.87 13.20
N SER A 54 -0.77 3.76 13.01
CA SER A 54 -0.02 4.83 12.38
C SER A 54 -0.55 5.08 10.96
N ARG A 55 -0.18 6.22 10.36
CA ARG A 55 -0.54 6.49 8.95
C ARG A 55 0.00 5.37 8.03
N ALA A 56 1.23 4.92 8.27
CA ALA A 56 1.84 3.84 7.49
C ALA A 56 1.06 2.52 7.62
N ASP A 57 0.70 2.12 8.86
CA ASP A 57 -0.08 0.91 9.10
C ASP A 57 -1.48 1.00 8.47
N THR A 58 -2.10 2.19 8.49
CA THR A 58 -3.40 2.42 7.86
C THR A 58 -3.31 2.23 6.35
N LEU A 59 -2.31 2.81 5.70
CA LEU A 59 -2.09 2.69 4.26
C LEU A 59 -1.74 1.24 3.88
N GLN A 60 -0.93 0.56 4.68
CA GLN A 60 -0.62 -0.85 4.48
C GLN A 60 -1.87 -1.72 4.53
N ALA A 61 -2.71 -1.55 5.56
CA ALA A 61 -3.96 -2.28 5.71
C ALA A 61 -4.98 -1.99 4.59
N GLU A 62 -5.02 -0.74 4.10
CA GLU A 62 -5.84 -0.38 2.95
C GLU A 62 -5.39 -1.12 1.70
N PHE A 63 -4.09 -1.12 1.42
CA PHE A 63 -3.55 -1.81 0.25
C PHE A 63 -3.75 -3.33 0.32
N GLU A 64 -3.51 -3.96 1.48
CA GLU A 64 -3.74 -5.40 1.68
C GLU A 64 -5.21 -5.81 1.50
N THR A 65 -6.15 -4.92 1.88
CA THR A 65 -7.58 -5.22 1.85
C THR A 65 -8.24 -4.84 0.53
N LEU A 66 -7.88 -3.69 -0.04
CA LEU A 66 -8.56 -3.07 -1.19
C LEU A 66 -7.75 -3.18 -2.47
N GLY A 67 -6.42 -3.41 -2.38
CA GLY A 67 -5.51 -3.38 -3.52
C GLY A 67 -5.13 -1.96 -3.99
N PHE A 68 -5.57 -0.92 -3.29
CA PHE A 68 -5.22 0.48 -3.57
C PHE A 68 -5.25 1.32 -2.28
N TYR A 69 -4.63 2.50 -2.33
CA TYR A 69 -4.58 3.44 -1.22
C TYR A 69 -5.77 4.39 -1.27
N LEU A 70 -6.53 4.48 -0.16
CA LEU A 70 -7.73 5.33 -0.05
C LEU A 70 -7.45 6.63 0.70
N SER A 71 -6.71 6.56 1.82
CA SER A 71 -6.51 7.69 2.74
C SER A 71 -5.35 8.61 2.34
N GLY A 72 -4.61 8.26 1.28
CA GLY A 72 -3.47 9.02 0.77
C GLY A 72 -2.45 8.08 0.14
N HIS A 73 -1.42 8.64 -0.48
CA HIS A 73 -0.37 7.84 -1.10
C HIS A 73 0.86 7.75 -0.20
N PRO A 74 1.54 6.59 -0.08
CA PRO A 74 2.75 6.44 0.76
C PRO A 74 3.87 7.40 0.39
N LEU A 75 3.89 7.87 -0.85
CA LEU A 75 4.91 8.78 -1.37
C LEU A 75 4.60 10.27 -1.16
N GLU A 76 3.43 10.65 -0.62
CA GLU A 76 3.06 12.05 -0.45
C GLU A 76 4.09 12.86 0.34
N GLU A 77 4.55 12.31 1.46
CA GLU A 77 5.54 12.97 2.31
C GLU A 77 6.91 13.14 1.64
N ARG A 78 7.20 12.31 0.63
CA ARG A 78 8.46 12.29 -0.10
C ARG A 78 8.35 12.82 -1.52
N ALA A 79 7.17 13.29 -1.93
CA ALA A 79 6.88 13.71 -3.31
C ALA A 79 7.87 14.77 -3.82
N GLY A 80 8.24 15.73 -2.99
CA GLY A 80 9.24 16.76 -3.33
C GLY A 80 10.61 16.16 -3.63
N LEU A 81 11.07 15.22 -2.82
CA LEU A 81 12.35 14.54 -3.02
C LEU A 81 12.31 13.67 -4.29
N LEU A 82 11.25 12.91 -4.48
CA LEU A 82 11.10 12.03 -5.65
C LEU A 82 11.05 12.82 -6.95
N SER A 83 10.41 13.99 -6.95
CA SER A 83 10.39 14.89 -8.11
C SER A 83 11.75 15.47 -8.46
N LEU A 84 12.64 15.66 -7.49
CA LEU A 84 14.02 16.10 -7.72
C LEU A 84 14.90 14.98 -8.31
N LEU A 85 14.59 13.73 -8.01
CA LEU A 85 15.32 12.56 -8.49
C LEU A 85 14.84 12.08 -9.87
N SER A 86 13.66 12.50 -10.30
CA SER A 86 13.05 12.12 -11.57
C SER A 86 13.38 13.15 -12.65
N THR A 87 13.74 12.69 -13.85
CA THR A 87 13.95 13.57 -15.02
C THR A 87 12.65 13.93 -15.71
N VAL A 88 11.61 13.11 -15.52
CA VAL A 88 10.28 13.25 -16.13
C VAL A 88 9.22 12.73 -15.17
N ARG A 89 8.00 13.18 -15.32
CA ARG A 89 6.85 12.71 -14.53
C ARG A 89 6.18 11.53 -15.22
N LEU A 90 5.59 10.62 -14.46
CA LEU A 90 4.93 9.44 -15.03
C LEU A 90 3.81 9.77 -16.02
N ASN A 91 3.06 10.83 -15.75
CA ASN A 91 1.99 11.28 -16.64
C ASN A 91 2.46 11.96 -17.93
N GLU A 92 3.75 12.29 -18.05
CA GLU A 92 4.35 12.94 -19.22
C GLU A 92 5.06 11.92 -20.14
N LEU A 93 5.16 10.65 -19.73
CA LEU A 93 5.86 9.61 -20.50
C LEU A 93 5.28 9.39 -21.91
N GLY A 94 3.97 9.52 -22.06
CA GLY A 94 3.29 9.37 -23.35
C GLY A 94 3.61 10.46 -24.37
N GLU A 95 4.23 11.57 -23.94
CA GLU A 95 4.64 12.68 -24.81
C GLU A 95 6.07 12.49 -25.34
N LEU A 96 6.81 11.52 -24.81
CA LEU A 96 8.20 11.26 -25.17
C LEU A 96 8.30 10.26 -26.32
N ALA A 97 9.35 10.39 -27.10
CA ALA A 97 9.67 9.42 -28.15
C ALA A 97 10.14 8.09 -27.53
N GLY A 98 9.76 6.97 -28.16
CA GLY A 98 10.29 5.66 -27.81
C GLY A 98 11.81 5.62 -27.83
N GLY A 99 12.42 4.81 -26.99
CA GLY A 99 13.88 4.74 -26.83
C GLY A 99 14.49 5.85 -25.95
N THR A 100 13.69 6.85 -25.52
CA THR A 100 14.19 7.92 -24.62
C THR A 100 14.61 7.34 -23.28
N GLU A 101 15.82 7.70 -22.82
CA GLU A 101 16.26 7.36 -21.46
C GLU A 101 15.65 8.31 -20.44
N VAL A 102 15.05 7.73 -19.40
CA VAL A 102 14.42 8.47 -18.31
C VAL A 102 14.88 7.93 -16.95
N THR A 103 14.91 8.82 -15.97
CA THR A 103 15.11 8.44 -14.57
C THR A 103 13.81 8.77 -13.82
N ILE A 104 13.24 7.79 -13.17
CA ILE A 104 11.95 7.92 -12.47
C ILE A 104 12.04 7.30 -11.09
N ALA A 105 11.51 8.00 -10.11
CA ALA A 105 11.38 7.52 -8.75
C ALA A 105 9.92 7.13 -8.47
N GLY A 106 9.70 5.98 -7.84
CA GLY A 106 8.35 5.50 -7.54
C GLY A 106 8.33 4.31 -6.60
N LEU A 107 7.13 3.87 -6.28
CA LEU A 107 6.81 2.69 -5.48
C LEU A 107 6.62 1.49 -6.39
N ILE A 108 7.24 0.37 -6.04
CA ILE A 108 7.05 -0.90 -6.76
C ILE A 108 5.79 -1.57 -6.29
N LEU A 109 4.94 -1.96 -7.25
CA LEU A 109 3.72 -2.70 -7.01
C LEU A 109 3.56 -3.83 -8.04
N SER A 110 2.83 -4.88 -7.68
CA SER A 110 2.42 -5.98 -8.57
C SER A 110 3.62 -6.65 -9.26
N LYS A 111 4.68 -6.92 -8.49
CA LYS A 111 5.85 -7.66 -8.98
C LYS A 111 5.46 -9.05 -9.48
N SER A 112 5.95 -9.42 -10.65
CA SER A 112 5.77 -10.74 -11.25
C SER A 112 7.07 -11.22 -11.85
N GLU A 113 7.53 -12.40 -11.42
CA GLU A 113 8.69 -13.08 -12.01
C GLU A 113 8.26 -13.97 -13.16
N ASN A 114 8.95 -13.88 -14.28
CA ASN A 114 8.71 -14.70 -15.46
C ASN A 114 10.02 -15.33 -15.94
N VAL A 115 9.92 -16.49 -16.57
CA VAL A 115 11.06 -17.14 -17.21
C VAL A 115 11.04 -16.83 -18.70
N VAL A 116 12.17 -16.38 -19.23
CA VAL A 116 12.32 -16.13 -20.67
C VAL A 116 12.18 -17.47 -21.43
N LYS A 117 11.21 -17.55 -22.32
CA LYS A 117 10.86 -18.80 -23.01
C LYS A 117 11.75 -19.12 -24.22
N SER A 118 12.37 -18.10 -24.85
CA SER A 118 13.12 -18.28 -26.09
C SER A 118 14.27 -17.26 -26.23
N GLY A 119 15.19 -17.52 -27.17
CA GLY A 119 16.32 -16.66 -27.45
C GLY A 119 17.55 -16.93 -26.57
N LYS A 120 18.54 -16.04 -26.62
CA LYS A 120 19.84 -16.20 -25.94
C LYS A 120 19.70 -16.22 -24.40
N LEU A 121 18.61 -15.72 -23.85
CA LEU A 121 18.35 -15.64 -22.43
C LEU A 121 17.31 -16.65 -21.96
N ALA A 122 16.94 -17.65 -22.79
CA ALA A 122 15.99 -18.69 -22.44
C ALA A 122 16.39 -19.38 -21.13
N GLY A 123 15.40 -19.61 -20.26
CA GLY A 123 15.59 -20.20 -18.94
C GLY A 123 16.01 -19.21 -17.83
N LYS A 124 16.39 -17.98 -18.17
CA LYS A 124 16.68 -16.95 -17.19
C LYS A 124 15.42 -16.28 -16.69
N LYS A 125 15.44 -15.84 -15.42
CA LYS A 125 14.35 -15.09 -14.81
C LYS A 125 14.41 -13.62 -15.21
N MET A 126 13.28 -13.06 -15.56
CA MET A 126 13.02 -11.64 -15.74
C MET A 126 11.90 -11.21 -14.80
N CYS A 127 11.77 -9.93 -14.56
CA CYS A 127 10.74 -9.40 -13.68
C CYS A 127 9.92 -8.32 -14.40
N ARG A 128 8.62 -8.33 -14.14
CA ARG A 128 7.73 -7.21 -14.49
C ARG A 128 7.12 -6.68 -13.21
N PHE A 129 7.01 -5.37 -13.12
CA PHE A 129 6.35 -4.71 -12.01
C PHE A 129 5.72 -3.40 -12.46
N ARG A 130 4.85 -2.84 -11.64
CA ARG A 130 4.30 -1.51 -11.82
C ARG A 130 5.07 -0.53 -10.96
N LEU A 131 5.52 0.56 -11.54
CA LEU A 131 6.11 1.68 -10.83
C LEU A 131 5.05 2.77 -10.70
N GLU A 132 4.75 3.18 -9.48
CA GLU A 132 3.69 4.15 -9.18
C GLU A 132 4.23 5.36 -8.43
N ASP A 133 3.77 6.54 -8.79
CA ASP A 133 3.94 7.78 -8.03
C ASP A 133 2.57 8.39 -7.70
N ILE A 134 2.56 9.60 -7.13
CA ILE A 134 1.31 10.31 -6.78
C ILE A 134 0.48 10.75 -7.99
N ARG A 135 0.96 10.60 -9.22
CA ARG A 135 0.37 11.12 -10.47
C ARG A 135 -0.03 10.04 -11.44
N GLY A 136 0.50 8.84 -11.27
CA GLY A 136 0.20 7.74 -12.16
C GLY A 136 1.06 6.52 -11.94
N SER A 137 0.93 5.58 -12.85
CA SER A 137 1.71 4.34 -12.83
C SER A 137 2.15 3.94 -14.23
N VAL A 138 3.28 3.23 -14.31
CA VAL A 138 3.84 2.70 -15.56
C VAL A 138 4.30 1.27 -15.38
N GLY A 139 4.12 0.44 -16.41
CA GLY A 139 4.67 -0.89 -16.46
C GLY A 139 6.20 -0.86 -16.68
N VAL A 140 6.92 -1.67 -15.92
CA VAL A 140 8.37 -1.80 -16.04
C VAL A 140 8.73 -3.25 -16.32
N THR A 141 9.50 -3.48 -17.37
CA THR A 141 10.09 -4.79 -17.69
C THR A 141 11.56 -4.76 -17.35
N CYS A 142 11.99 -5.58 -16.39
CA CYS A 142 13.37 -5.71 -15.97
C CYS A 142 13.96 -6.99 -16.56
N PHE A 143 14.96 -6.84 -17.42
CA PHE A 143 15.62 -7.96 -18.09
C PHE A 143 16.49 -8.78 -17.13
N PRO A 144 16.81 -10.03 -17.47
CA PRO A 144 17.43 -10.98 -16.54
C PRO A 144 18.70 -10.52 -15.87
N ARG A 145 19.60 -9.82 -16.60
CA ARG A 145 20.87 -9.35 -16.05
C ARG A 145 20.64 -8.33 -14.94
N THR A 146 19.89 -7.30 -15.24
CA THR A 146 19.59 -6.21 -14.30
C THR A 146 18.71 -6.72 -13.14
N TYR A 147 17.84 -7.69 -13.41
CA TYR A 147 17.04 -8.32 -12.37
C TYR A 147 17.90 -9.11 -11.38
N GLU A 148 18.85 -9.93 -11.84
CA GLU A 148 19.76 -10.69 -10.96
C GLU A 148 20.58 -9.76 -10.06
N GLU A 149 21.10 -8.64 -10.62
CA GLU A 149 21.90 -7.67 -9.89
C GLU A 149 21.11 -6.87 -8.84
N ASN A 150 19.80 -6.68 -9.06
CA ASN A 150 18.96 -5.81 -8.23
C ASN A 150 17.78 -6.53 -7.57
N LYS A 151 17.76 -7.86 -7.56
CA LYS A 151 16.64 -8.66 -7.08
C LYS A 151 16.14 -8.24 -5.68
N LEU A 152 17.05 -7.95 -4.75
CA LEU A 152 16.71 -7.55 -3.38
C LEU A 152 16.09 -6.14 -3.29
N LYS A 153 16.28 -5.31 -4.30
CA LYS A 153 15.69 -3.96 -4.36
C LYS A 153 14.33 -3.97 -5.04
N ILE A 154 14.10 -4.93 -5.95
CA ILE A 154 12.86 -5.05 -6.71
C ILE A 154 11.89 -5.94 -5.93
N GLU A 155 11.27 -5.36 -4.91
CA GLU A 155 10.24 -5.99 -4.09
C GLU A 155 9.05 -5.06 -3.94
N ASP A 156 7.84 -5.63 -3.85
CA ASP A 156 6.62 -4.85 -3.65
C ASP A 156 6.70 -4.01 -2.38
N GLY A 157 6.28 -2.76 -2.47
CA GLY A 157 6.36 -1.80 -1.37
C GLY A 157 7.68 -1.03 -1.27
N ASN A 158 8.72 -1.39 -2.05
CA ASN A 158 9.96 -0.64 -2.07
C ASN A 158 9.84 0.63 -2.92
N VAL A 159 10.42 1.72 -2.40
CA VAL A 159 10.58 2.98 -3.13
C VAL A 159 11.95 2.97 -3.79
N VAL A 160 11.96 3.08 -5.11
CA VAL A 160 13.17 2.99 -5.93
C VAL A 160 13.30 4.16 -6.89
N VAL A 161 14.53 4.39 -7.32
CA VAL A 161 14.84 5.25 -8.46
C VAL A 161 15.36 4.34 -9.58
N VAL A 162 14.66 4.34 -10.71
CA VAL A 162 15.02 3.52 -11.86
C VAL A 162 15.50 4.40 -13.01
N LYS A 163 16.58 3.97 -13.67
CA LYS A 163 17.02 4.52 -14.95
C LYS A 163 16.63 3.51 -16.02
N ALA A 164 15.76 3.90 -16.92
CA ALA A 164 15.14 3.01 -17.89
C ALA A 164 14.99 3.68 -19.25
N LYS A 165 14.72 2.88 -20.28
CA LYS A 165 14.34 3.36 -21.61
C LYS A 165 12.84 3.20 -21.81
N LEU A 166 12.24 4.17 -22.47
CA LEU A 166 10.87 4.07 -22.91
C LEU A 166 10.78 3.03 -24.04
N GLU A 167 9.84 2.10 -23.93
CA GLU A 167 9.60 1.07 -24.95
C GLU A 167 9.14 1.73 -26.25
N GLU A 168 9.71 1.28 -27.39
CA GLU A 168 9.30 1.72 -28.70
C GLU A 168 8.03 0.97 -29.13
N ASP A 169 7.16 1.61 -29.87
CA ASP A 169 5.95 1.00 -30.48
C ASP A 169 4.95 0.37 -29.49
N ALA A 170 4.99 0.74 -28.21
CA ALA A 170 4.01 0.31 -27.23
C ALA A 170 2.72 1.15 -27.34
N GLU A 171 1.55 0.51 -27.24
CA GLU A 171 0.26 1.20 -27.20
C GLU A 171 0.13 2.08 -25.96
N GLU A 172 0.68 1.63 -24.85
CA GLU A 172 0.78 2.38 -23.58
C GLU A 172 2.25 2.54 -23.19
N PRO A 173 2.63 3.67 -22.56
CA PRO A 173 3.99 3.87 -22.11
C PRO A 173 4.45 2.72 -21.22
N ALA A 174 5.60 2.13 -21.54
CA ALA A 174 6.25 1.10 -20.76
C ALA A 174 7.75 1.35 -20.67
N LEU A 175 8.38 0.92 -19.60
CA LEU A 175 9.79 1.12 -19.33
C LEU A 175 10.56 -0.19 -19.41
N LEU A 176 11.74 -0.13 -20.00
CA LEU A 176 12.68 -1.23 -20.13
C LEU A 176 13.91 -0.96 -19.27
N LEU A 177 14.17 -1.85 -18.32
CA LEU A 177 15.39 -1.88 -17.51
C LEU A 177 16.35 -2.95 -18.06
N ASP A 178 17.43 -2.49 -18.66
CA ASP A 178 18.45 -3.33 -19.27
C ASP A 178 19.78 -3.24 -18.50
#